data_9c883d95605dae67d2b860deb2d0a731
#
_entry.id   9c883d95605dae67d2b860deb2d0a731
#
_cell.length_a   1.000
_cell.length_b   1.000
_cell.length_c   1.000
_cell.angle_alpha   90.00
_cell.angle_beta   90.00
_cell.angle_gamma   90.00
#
_symmetry.space_group_name_H-M   'P 1'
#
loop_
_entity.id
_entity.type
_entity.pdbx_description
1 polymer ?
#
loop_
_entity_poly.entity_id
_entity_poly.type
_entity_poly.pdbx_seq_one_letter_code
_entity_poly.pdbx_strand_id
1 'polypeptide(L)'
;MNTKTVYNVWKGVEPLTQRDFNVHETLQVLNHNKIVWWSWGVNPRTICSFENKVLIFKPNGRYFKDFVCVTLGWDDVYHVHFMNGKYEIVKTIEGVYFDMLVDVIDNYIETR
;
A
#
# COMPACT_ATOMS: atom_id res chain seq x y z
N MET A 1 -10.34 -8.90 -5.97
CA MET A 1 -10.53 -9.47 -4.60
C MET A 1 -12.01 -9.62 -4.31
N ASN A 2 -12.40 -10.66 -3.59
CA ASN A 2 -13.79 -10.79 -3.18
C ASN A 2 -14.08 -9.87 -1.99
N THR A 3 -15.36 -9.64 -1.73
CA THR A 3 -15.82 -8.71 -0.68
C THR A 3 -15.29 -9.08 0.71
N LYS A 4 -15.22 -10.36 1.01
CA LYS A 4 -14.73 -10.82 2.32
C LYS A 4 -13.24 -10.50 2.52
N THR A 5 -12.41 -10.72 1.49
CA THR A 5 -10.99 -10.40 1.54
C THR A 5 -10.79 -8.90 1.71
N VAL A 6 -11.50 -8.08 0.96
CA VAL A 6 -11.44 -6.61 1.05
C VAL A 6 -11.78 -6.15 2.45
N TYR A 7 -12.87 -6.69 3.03
CA TYR A 7 -13.29 -6.37 4.37
C TYR A 7 -12.23 -6.74 5.42
N ASN A 8 -11.63 -7.91 5.30
CA ASN A 8 -10.61 -8.37 6.24
C ASN A 8 -9.36 -7.50 6.21
N VAL A 9 -8.93 -7.09 5.01
CA VAL A 9 -7.80 -6.16 4.86
C VAL A 9 -8.12 -4.83 5.54
N TRP A 10 -9.32 -4.30 5.27
CA TRP A 10 -9.75 -3.04 5.88
C TRP A 10 -9.75 -3.12 7.41
N LYS A 11 -10.28 -4.19 7.97
CA LYS A 11 -10.31 -4.39 9.42
C LYS A 11 -8.91 -4.43 10.03
N GLY A 12 -7.95 -4.97 9.31
CA GLY A 12 -6.56 -5.04 9.80
C GLY A 12 -5.85 -3.69 9.77
N VAL A 13 -6.19 -2.80 8.86
CA VAL A 13 -5.49 -1.52 8.69
C VAL A 13 -6.27 -0.34 9.26
N GLU A 14 -7.58 -0.46 9.45
CA GLU A 14 -8.44 0.64 9.92
C GLU A 14 -7.90 1.37 11.15
N PRO A 15 -7.44 0.66 12.20
CA PRO A 15 -6.93 1.34 13.40
C PRO A 15 -5.69 2.21 13.14
N LEU A 16 -5.01 2.00 12.01
CA LEU A 16 -3.78 2.72 11.67
C LEU A 16 -4.05 3.90 10.75
N THR A 17 -5.28 4.03 10.23
CA THR A 17 -5.63 5.15 9.36
C THR A 17 -5.79 6.43 10.18
N GLN A 18 -5.39 7.56 9.62
CA GLN A 18 -5.39 8.84 10.32
C GLN A 18 -6.27 9.87 9.62
N ARG A 19 -5.96 10.20 8.37
CA ARG A 19 -6.71 11.21 7.64
C ARG A 19 -7.03 10.73 6.24
N ASP A 20 -8.00 11.37 5.61
CA ASP A 20 -8.28 11.16 4.20
C ASP A 20 -7.22 11.85 3.33
N PHE A 21 -7.06 11.35 2.12
CA PHE A 21 -6.13 11.91 1.14
C PHE A 21 -6.60 11.58 -0.27
N ASN A 22 -5.97 12.20 -1.27
CA ASN A 22 -6.28 11.91 -2.66
C ASN A 22 -5.64 10.59 -3.07
N VAL A 23 -6.39 9.50 -2.90
CA VAL A 23 -5.93 8.14 -3.19
C VAL A 23 -5.54 7.99 -4.67
N HIS A 24 -6.32 8.62 -5.57
CA HIS A 24 -6.07 8.55 -7.01
C HIS A 24 -4.72 9.19 -7.37
N GLU A 25 -4.43 10.34 -6.80
CA GLU A 25 -3.14 11.02 -7.01
C GLU A 25 -1.97 10.18 -6.50
N THR A 26 -2.13 9.57 -5.33
CA THR A 26 -1.12 8.66 -4.78
C THR A 26 -0.88 7.46 -5.69
N LEU A 27 -1.95 6.88 -6.22
CA LEU A 27 -1.83 5.77 -7.17
C LEU A 27 -1.09 6.21 -8.44
N GLN A 28 -1.34 7.41 -8.94
CA GLN A 28 -0.63 7.95 -10.11
C GLN A 28 0.87 8.10 -9.85
N VAL A 29 1.25 8.50 -8.65
CA VAL A 29 2.66 8.56 -8.25
C VAL A 29 3.29 7.18 -8.29
N LEU A 30 2.61 6.18 -7.74
CA LEU A 30 3.13 4.82 -7.68
C LEU A 30 3.31 4.21 -9.07
N ASN A 31 2.42 4.52 -10.01
CA ASN A 31 2.48 3.93 -11.35
C ASN A 31 3.14 4.86 -12.40
N HIS A 32 3.70 5.97 -11.97
CA HIS A 32 4.35 6.92 -12.89
C HIS A 32 5.53 6.26 -13.62
N ASN A 33 6.39 5.55 -12.92
CA ASN A 33 7.45 4.75 -13.53
C ASN A 33 6.88 3.37 -13.85
N LYS A 34 6.48 3.16 -15.11
CA LYS A 34 5.81 1.92 -15.52
C LYS A 34 6.69 0.69 -15.35
N ILE A 35 8.00 0.81 -15.54
CA ILE A 35 8.91 -0.33 -15.41
C ILE A 35 8.94 -0.82 -13.96
N VAL A 36 9.07 0.10 -13.01
CA VAL A 36 9.07 -0.24 -11.57
C VAL A 36 7.71 -0.81 -11.17
N TRP A 37 6.62 -0.13 -11.56
CA TRP A 37 5.26 -0.59 -11.25
C TRP A 37 5.00 -2.01 -11.76
N TRP A 38 5.40 -2.30 -13.01
CA TRP A 38 5.22 -3.62 -13.58
C TRP A 38 6.08 -4.68 -12.87
N SER A 39 7.27 -4.30 -12.39
CA SER A 39 8.13 -5.25 -11.66
C SER A 39 7.49 -5.73 -10.37
N TRP A 40 6.61 -4.94 -9.77
CA TRP A 40 5.89 -5.34 -8.55
C TRP A 40 4.80 -6.39 -8.82
N GLY A 41 4.39 -6.58 -10.06
CA GLY A 41 3.39 -7.58 -10.41
C GLY A 41 2.04 -7.35 -9.76
N VAL A 42 1.65 -6.08 -9.59
CA VAL A 42 0.37 -5.75 -8.94
C VAL A 42 -0.80 -6.24 -9.80
N ASN A 43 -1.68 -7.02 -9.18
CA ASN A 43 -2.93 -7.40 -9.83
C ASN A 43 -3.90 -6.21 -9.75
N PRO A 44 -4.31 -5.62 -10.89
CA PRO A 44 -5.19 -4.44 -10.88
C PRO A 44 -6.50 -4.67 -10.12
N ARG A 45 -6.97 -5.92 -10.06
CA ARG A 45 -8.22 -6.26 -9.36
C ARG A 45 -8.09 -6.13 -7.85
N THR A 46 -6.88 -6.03 -7.32
CA THR A 46 -6.65 -5.89 -5.88
C THR A 46 -6.56 -4.43 -5.45
N ILE A 47 -6.46 -3.49 -6.40
CA ILE A 47 -6.33 -2.07 -6.09
C ILE A 47 -7.68 -1.56 -5.58
N CYS A 48 -7.69 -1.07 -4.36
CA CYS A 48 -8.91 -0.54 -3.73
C CYS A 48 -8.57 0.51 -2.68
N SER A 49 -9.60 1.20 -2.21
CA SER A 49 -9.48 2.18 -1.15
C SER A 49 -10.71 2.14 -0.27
N PHE A 50 -10.57 2.64 0.95
CA PHE A 50 -11.69 2.78 1.89
C PHE A 50 -11.72 4.18 2.47
N GLU A 51 -12.86 4.84 2.35
CA GLU A 51 -13.11 6.15 2.93
C GLU A 51 -12.04 7.19 2.57
N ASN A 52 -11.33 6.99 1.46
CA ASN A 52 -10.18 7.80 1.05
C ASN A 52 -9.09 7.90 2.13
N LYS A 53 -9.01 6.91 3.01
CA LYS A 53 -8.04 6.89 4.11
C LYS A 53 -6.94 5.85 3.93
N VAL A 54 -7.07 4.98 2.95
CA VAL A 54 -6.07 3.95 2.67
C VAL A 54 -6.12 3.55 1.20
N LEU A 55 -4.95 3.35 0.62
CA LEU A 55 -4.79 2.74 -0.70
C LEU A 55 -4.22 1.34 -0.50
N ILE A 56 -4.91 0.34 -1.03
CA ILE A 56 -4.53 -1.07 -0.86
C ILE A 56 -4.26 -1.68 -2.22
N PHE A 57 -3.18 -2.44 -2.32
CA PHE A 57 -2.91 -3.28 -3.49
C PHE A 57 -2.12 -4.51 -3.07
N LYS A 58 -2.16 -5.54 -3.90
CA LYS A 58 -1.44 -6.79 -3.65
C LYS A 58 -0.40 -7.00 -4.74
N PRO A 59 0.89 -6.82 -4.44
CA PRO A 59 1.95 -7.09 -5.39
C PRO A 59 2.22 -8.59 -5.49
N ASN A 60 3.01 -8.96 -6.50
CA ASN A 60 3.60 -10.27 -6.63
C ASN A 60 5.10 -10.06 -6.85
N GLY A 61 5.73 -9.43 -5.89
CA GLY A 61 7.13 -9.08 -5.97
C GLY A 61 8.04 -10.24 -5.59
N ARG A 62 9.35 -9.98 -5.64
CA ARG A 62 10.34 -11.01 -5.40
C ARG A 62 10.36 -11.50 -3.94
N TYR A 63 10.22 -10.55 -3.00
CA TYR A 63 10.33 -10.84 -1.58
C TYR A 63 9.06 -10.61 -0.79
N PHE A 64 8.06 -9.96 -1.40
CA PHE A 64 6.79 -9.70 -0.73
C PHE A 64 5.65 -9.82 -1.72
N LYS A 65 4.65 -10.64 -1.39
CA LYS A 65 3.54 -10.99 -2.27
C LYS A 65 2.16 -10.78 -1.64
N ASP A 66 2.11 -10.15 -0.48
CA ASP A 66 0.86 -9.92 0.23
C ASP A 66 0.44 -8.45 0.11
N PHE A 67 -0.32 -7.92 1.05
CA PHE A 67 -0.98 -6.63 0.88
C PHE A 67 -0.09 -5.46 1.28
N VAL A 68 -0.09 -4.42 0.45
CA VAL A 68 0.52 -3.12 0.77
C VAL A 68 -0.62 -2.14 1.02
N CYS A 69 -0.57 -1.45 2.16
CA CYS A 69 -1.57 -0.48 2.58
C CYS A 69 -0.88 0.87 2.82
N VAL A 70 -1.24 1.87 2.02
CA VAL A 70 -0.64 3.21 2.11
C VAL A 70 -1.65 4.14 2.78
N THR A 71 -1.24 4.79 3.86
CA THR A 71 -2.04 5.77 4.59
C THR A 71 -1.30 7.10 4.67
N LEU A 72 -2.04 8.18 4.95
CA LEU A 72 -1.44 9.50 5.16
C LEU A 72 -1.67 9.91 6.61
N GLY A 73 -0.61 10.31 7.29
CA GLY A 73 -0.67 10.74 8.68
C GLY A 73 -1.07 12.20 8.85
N TRP A 74 -1.48 12.57 10.05
CA TRP A 74 -1.73 13.97 10.40
C TRP A 74 -0.48 14.84 10.33
N ASP A 75 0.70 14.20 10.28
CA ASP A 75 2.00 14.85 10.08
C ASP A 75 2.31 15.12 8.58
N ASP A 76 1.35 14.87 7.69
CA ASP A 76 1.45 15.05 6.23
C ASP A 76 2.50 14.18 5.56
N VAL A 77 2.93 13.11 6.21
CA VAL A 77 3.79 12.08 5.57
C VAL A 77 3.05 10.77 5.46
N TYR A 78 3.47 9.95 4.50
CA TYR A 78 2.86 8.64 4.28
C TYR A 78 3.38 7.62 5.29
N HIS A 79 2.52 6.67 5.59
CA HIS A 79 2.83 5.49 6.38
C HIS A 79 2.52 4.29 5.51
N VAL A 80 3.48 3.40 5.30
CA VAL A 80 3.31 2.22 4.46
C VAL A 80 3.26 1.00 5.36
N HIS A 81 2.15 0.27 5.29
CA HIS A 81 1.93 -0.93 6.10
C HIS A 81 1.95 -2.16 5.21
N PHE A 82 2.70 -3.16 5.60
CA PHE A 82 2.78 -4.43 4.89
C PHE A 82 2.03 -5.48 5.71
N MET A 83 1.04 -6.11 5.08
CA MET A 83 0.12 -7.03 5.73
C MET A 83 0.28 -8.43 5.12
N ASN A 84 0.36 -9.46 5.96
CA ASN A 84 0.50 -10.83 5.50
C ASN A 84 -0.87 -11.42 5.07
N GLY A 85 -0.87 -12.67 4.60
CA GLY A 85 -2.07 -13.36 4.15
C GLY A 85 -3.07 -13.67 5.27
N LYS A 86 -2.69 -13.47 6.52
CA LYS A 86 -3.58 -13.60 7.69
C LYS A 86 -4.14 -12.26 8.14
N TYR A 87 -3.96 -11.22 7.33
CA TYR A 87 -4.44 -9.85 7.59
C TYR A 87 -3.79 -9.19 8.81
N GLU A 88 -2.54 -9.59 9.11
CA GLU A 88 -1.75 -9.00 10.20
C GLU A 88 -0.70 -8.07 9.62
N ILE A 89 -0.52 -6.90 10.24
CA ILE A 89 0.54 -5.98 9.86
C ILE A 89 1.88 -6.53 10.34
N VAL A 90 2.78 -6.81 9.39
CA VAL A 90 4.10 -7.38 9.70
C VAL A 90 5.21 -6.35 9.65
N LYS A 91 4.96 -5.20 9.02
CA LYS A 91 5.94 -4.10 8.93
C LYS A 91 5.21 -2.79 8.67
N THR A 92 5.63 -1.74 9.34
CA THR A 92 5.19 -0.37 9.07
C THR A 92 6.41 0.51 8.87
N ILE A 93 6.40 1.30 7.81
CA ILE A 93 7.44 2.31 7.55
C ILE A 93 6.76 3.66 7.62
N GLU A 94 7.15 4.48 8.60
CA GLU A 94 6.61 5.82 8.81
C GLU A 94 7.53 6.88 8.23
N GLY A 95 7.05 8.12 8.17
CA GLY A 95 7.86 9.25 7.74
C GLY A 95 8.24 9.21 6.28
N VAL A 96 7.39 8.65 5.44
CA VAL A 96 7.65 8.50 4.01
C VAL A 96 7.11 9.72 3.28
N TYR A 97 8.01 10.52 2.69
CA TYR A 97 7.61 11.66 1.88
C TYR A 97 7.13 11.20 0.51
N PHE A 98 6.34 12.06 -0.14
CA PHE A 98 5.73 11.80 -1.43
C PHE A 98 6.74 11.31 -2.48
N ASP A 99 7.91 11.94 -2.56
CA ASP A 99 8.97 11.61 -3.50
C ASP A 99 9.79 10.36 -3.13
N MET A 100 9.57 9.82 -1.94
CA MET A 100 10.24 8.61 -1.45
C MET A 100 9.36 7.37 -1.54
N LEU A 101 8.07 7.55 -1.81
CA LEU A 101 7.08 6.48 -1.66
C LEU A 101 7.38 5.26 -2.54
N VAL A 102 7.70 5.50 -3.81
CA VAL A 102 8.03 4.41 -4.75
C VAL A 102 9.26 3.64 -4.28
N ASP A 103 10.32 4.35 -3.91
CA ASP A 103 11.58 3.71 -3.51
C ASP A 103 11.43 2.88 -2.24
N VAL A 104 10.67 3.38 -1.28
CA VAL A 104 10.42 2.66 -0.01
C VAL A 104 9.68 1.36 -0.28
N ILE A 105 8.65 1.40 -1.10
CA ILE A 105 7.86 0.21 -1.44
C ILE A 105 8.70 -0.77 -2.28
N ASP A 106 9.40 -0.27 -3.30
CA ASP A 106 10.23 -1.09 -4.16
C ASP A 106 11.31 -1.83 -3.37
N ASN A 107 11.95 -1.11 -2.46
CA ASN A 107 12.99 -1.69 -1.63
C ASN A 107 12.47 -2.87 -0.79
N TYR A 108 11.28 -2.74 -0.23
CA TYR A 108 10.70 -3.81 0.57
C TYR A 108 10.25 -5.01 -0.26
N ILE A 109 9.64 -4.75 -1.42
CA ILE A 109 9.07 -5.81 -2.28
C ILE A 109 10.14 -6.56 -3.06
N GLU A 110 11.15 -5.86 -3.57
CA GLU A 110 12.08 -6.40 -4.57
C GLU A 110 13.51 -6.60 -4.04
N THR A 111 13.87 -6.08 -2.89
CA THR A 111 15.26 -6.07 -2.41
C THR A 111 15.38 -6.69 -1.02
N ARG A 112 16.46 -7.41 -0.81
CA ARG A 112 16.87 -7.92 0.51
C ARG A 112 18.31 -7.54 0.80
#